data_11ef064ff653f8c719c22db4706fc6f5
#
_entry.id   11ef064ff653f8c719c22db4706fc6f5
#
_cell.length_a   1.000
_cell.length_b   1.000
_cell.length_c   1.000
_cell.angle_alpha   90.00
_cell.angle_beta   90.00
_cell.angle_gamma   90.00
#
_symmetry.space_group_name_H-M   'P 1'
#
loop_
_entity.id
_entity.type
_entity.pdbx_description
1 polymer ?
#
loop_
_entity_poly.entity_id
_entity_poly.type
_entity_poly.pdbx_seq_one_letter_code
_entity_poly.pdbx_strand_id
1 'polypeptide(L)'
;ICLDAYATDSTGKKYDIEIQRSDNGADPHRARYHSSVMDVENLDKDQDYRELPDSYVIFITEKITIRPENLVYVIQNINLTLGLPFEDGTHILYVNGEYRDDSDIGKLMHDFNCTSAEEMNFDLMAERTRYLKENPKGVGSMCKAMEELRVESYAEGKLKA
;
A
#
# COMPACT_ATOMS: atom_id res chain seq x y z
N ILE A 1 13.54 -7.29 1.22
CA ILE A 1 12.63 -6.16 0.92
C ILE A 1 11.80 -5.92 2.14
N CYS A 2 11.59 -4.66 2.47
CA CYS A 2 10.60 -4.26 3.45
C CYS A 2 9.37 -3.81 2.65
N LEU A 3 8.22 -4.46 2.84
CA LEU A 3 6.93 -4.00 2.37
C LEU A 3 6.41 -2.97 3.39
N ASP A 4 5.82 -1.86 2.94
CA ASP A 4 5.36 -0.80 3.85
C ASP A 4 4.26 -1.32 4.79
N ALA A 5 3.27 -2.04 4.25
CA ALA A 5 2.27 -2.74 5.05
C ALA A 5 1.82 -4.03 4.37
N TYR A 6 2.10 -5.16 4.99
CA TYR A 6 1.69 -6.48 4.51
C TYR A 6 0.55 -7.03 5.37
N ALA A 7 -0.53 -7.48 4.73
CA ALA A 7 -1.72 -7.97 5.42
C ALA A 7 -2.29 -9.22 4.75
N THR A 8 -3.04 -9.99 5.53
CA THR A 8 -3.83 -11.14 5.05
C THR A 8 -5.25 -10.98 5.55
N ASP A 9 -6.23 -11.11 4.66
CA ASP A 9 -7.63 -11.08 5.07
C ASP A 9 -8.14 -12.44 5.56
N SER A 10 -9.40 -12.49 6.02
CA SER A 10 -10.03 -13.71 6.53
C SER A 10 -10.24 -14.79 5.46
N THR A 11 -10.10 -14.48 4.19
CA THR A 11 -10.20 -15.41 3.05
C THR A 11 -8.84 -15.94 2.59
N GLY A 12 -7.75 -15.43 3.17
CA GLY A 12 -6.38 -15.81 2.83
C GLY A 12 -5.73 -14.96 1.75
N LYS A 13 -6.44 -13.97 1.18
CA LYS A 13 -5.87 -13.03 0.21
C LYS A 13 -4.78 -12.19 0.83
N LYS A 14 -3.75 -11.87 0.05
CA LYS A 14 -2.56 -11.14 0.50
C LYS A 14 -2.55 -9.72 -0.07
N TYR A 15 -2.19 -8.79 0.78
CA TYR A 15 -2.16 -7.36 0.44
C TYR A 15 -0.80 -6.78 0.79
N ASP A 16 -0.18 -6.13 -0.17
CA ASP A 16 1.00 -5.29 -0.01
C ASP A 16 0.58 -3.84 -0.31
N ILE A 17 0.62 -2.97 0.69
CA ILE A 17 0.17 -1.59 0.59
C ILE A 17 1.38 -0.67 0.70
N GLU A 18 1.68 0.03 -0.38
CA GLU A 18 2.80 0.95 -0.54
C GLU A 18 2.30 2.39 -0.59
N ILE A 19 2.70 3.22 0.38
CA ILE A 19 2.32 4.63 0.45
C ILE A 19 3.47 5.49 -0.05
N GLN A 20 3.28 6.16 -1.20
CA GLN A 20 4.30 6.96 -1.86
C GLN A 20 3.90 8.44 -1.96
N ARG A 21 4.76 9.35 -1.48
CA ARG A 21 4.53 10.80 -1.61
C ARG A 21 4.71 11.33 -3.03
N SER A 22 5.32 10.53 -3.91
CA SER A 22 5.47 10.86 -5.31
C SER A 22 5.29 9.61 -6.17
N ASP A 23 4.95 9.80 -7.46
CA ASP A 23 4.80 8.73 -8.43
C ASP A 23 6.10 8.00 -8.79
N ASN A 24 7.26 8.59 -8.47
CA ASN A 24 8.58 7.99 -8.75
C ASN A 24 8.80 6.61 -8.10
N GLY A 25 8.02 6.27 -7.08
CA GLY A 25 8.07 4.98 -6.41
C GLY A 25 7.07 3.94 -6.93
N ALA A 26 6.07 4.35 -7.72
CA ALA A 26 4.98 3.49 -8.19
C ALA A 26 5.19 2.98 -9.63
N ASP A 27 6.43 2.65 -10.00
CA ASP A 27 6.79 2.14 -11.32
C ASP A 27 6.18 0.75 -11.56
N PRO A 28 5.67 0.44 -12.78
CA PRO A 28 5.12 -0.87 -13.11
C PRO A 28 6.07 -2.05 -12.90
N HIS A 29 7.39 -1.85 -13.06
CA HIS A 29 8.38 -2.89 -12.77
C HIS A 29 8.49 -3.16 -11.26
N ARG A 30 8.37 -2.11 -10.43
CA ARG A 30 8.32 -2.26 -8.98
C ARG A 30 7.07 -3.02 -8.55
N ALA A 31 5.90 -2.70 -9.11
CA ALA A 31 4.67 -3.42 -8.85
C ALA A 31 4.79 -4.92 -9.18
N ARG A 32 5.32 -5.24 -10.37
CA ARG A 32 5.61 -6.63 -10.76
C ARG A 32 6.59 -7.32 -9.82
N TYR A 33 7.62 -6.59 -9.36
CA TYR A 33 8.61 -7.14 -8.44
C TYR A 33 7.99 -7.47 -7.08
N HIS A 34 7.15 -6.58 -6.52
CA HIS A 34 6.41 -6.82 -5.29
C HIS A 34 5.49 -8.03 -5.41
N SER A 35 4.72 -8.16 -6.49
CA SER A 35 3.91 -9.36 -6.76
C SER A 35 4.76 -10.63 -6.74
N SER A 36 5.92 -10.62 -7.40
CA SER A 36 6.81 -11.80 -7.43
C SER A 36 7.39 -12.14 -6.06
N VAL A 37 7.68 -11.14 -5.22
CA VAL A 37 8.14 -11.37 -3.84
C VAL A 37 7.02 -12.00 -3.00
N MET A 38 5.79 -11.48 -3.13
CA MET A 38 4.62 -12.06 -2.45
C MET A 38 4.43 -13.53 -2.84
N ASP A 39 4.56 -13.89 -4.11
CA ASP A 39 4.45 -15.28 -4.57
C ASP A 39 5.53 -16.17 -3.93
N VAL A 40 6.78 -15.71 -3.92
CA VAL A 40 7.89 -16.45 -3.31
C VAL A 40 7.72 -16.63 -1.80
N GLU A 41 7.17 -15.64 -1.12
CA GLU A 41 6.95 -15.69 0.35
C GLU A 41 5.71 -16.52 0.74
N ASN A 42 4.79 -16.79 -0.20
CA ASN A 42 3.54 -17.48 0.10
C ASN A 42 3.44 -18.88 -0.53
N LEU A 43 4.49 -19.37 -1.16
CA LEU A 43 4.57 -20.73 -1.67
C LEU A 43 5.79 -21.45 -1.10
N ASP A 44 5.56 -22.45 -0.27
CA ASP A 44 6.63 -23.29 0.26
C ASP A 44 7.17 -24.24 -0.82
N LYS A 45 8.41 -24.69 -0.60
CA LYS A 45 9.01 -25.73 -1.44
C LYS A 45 8.16 -27.00 -1.32
N ASP A 46 7.73 -27.56 -2.39
CA ASP A 46 6.89 -28.77 -2.51
C ASP A 46 5.38 -28.50 -2.49
N GLN A 47 4.91 -27.25 -2.41
CA GLN A 47 3.50 -26.89 -2.63
C GLN A 47 3.17 -26.79 -4.12
N ASP A 48 1.88 -27.03 -4.43
CA ASP A 48 1.37 -26.83 -5.81
C ASP A 48 1.20 -25.32 -6.08
N TYR A 49 1.58 -24.85 -7.25
CA TYR A 49 1.39 -23.44 -7.67
C TYR A 49 -0.08 -22.98 -7.61
N ARG A 50 -1.05 -23.90 -7.64
CA ARG A 50 -2.48 -23.59 -7.47
C ARG A 50 -2.85 -23.19 -6.04
N GLU A 51 -1.95 -23.38 -5.09
CA GLU A 51 -2.13 -22.97 -3.70
C GLU A 51 -1.70 -21.52 -3.45
N LEU A 52 -1.12 -20.85 -4.47
CA LEU A 52 -0.84 -19.41 -4.39
C LEU A 52 -2.13 -18.64 -4.11
N PRO A 53 -2.16 -17.79 -3.08
CA PRO A 53 -3.31 -16.95 -2.79
C PRO A 53 -3.43 -15.82 -3.81
N ASP A 54 -4.64 -15.28 -3.98
CA ASP A 54 -4.79 -14.00 -4.67
C ASP A 54 -3.94 -12.93 -3.97
N SER A 55 -3.18 -12.17 -4.75
CA SER A 55 -2.28 -11.13 -4.27
C SER A 55 -2.65 -9.75 -4.82
N TYR A 56 -2.57 -8.75 -3.96
CA TYR A 56 -2.91 -7.36 -4.24
C TYR A 56 -1.73 -6.45 -3.89
N VAL A 57 -1.10 -5.85 -4.88
CA VAL A 57 -0.11 -4.79 -4.69
C VAL A 57 -0.82 -3.46 -4.88
N ILE A 58 -0.88 -2.64 -3.83
CA ILE A 58 -1.66 -1.40 -3.80
C ILE A 58 -0.71 -0.23 -3.60
N PHE A 59 -0.54 0.60 -4.62
CA PHE A 59 0.17 1.88 -4.51
C PHE A 59 -0.81 3.01 -4.22
N ILE A 60 -0.66 3.66 -3.07
CA ILE A 60 -1.35 4.91 -2.73
C ILE A 60 -0.36 6.05 -2.98
N THR A 61 -0.62 6.89 -3.97
CA THR A 61 0.28 7.98 -4.37
C THR A 61 -0.39 9.33 -4.25
N GLU A 62 0.35 10.36 -3.77
CA GLU A 62 -0.18 11.74 -3.75
C GLU A 62 -0.43 12.27 -5.18
N LYS A 63 0.35 11.81 -6.17
CA LYS A 63 0.19 12.19 -7.58
C LYS A 63 0.23 10.96 -8.45
N ILE A 64 -0.85 10.71 -9.17
CA ILE A 64 -0.89 9.67 -10.20
C ILE A 64 -0.47 10.27 -11.54
N THR A 65 0.57 9.68 -12.15
CA THR A 65 1.05 10.05 -13.48
C THR A 65 0.17 9.51 -14.60
N ILE A 66 -0.63 8.49 -14.36
CA ILE A 66 -1.36 7.76 -15.41
C ILE A 66 -2.52 8.61 -15.93
N ARG A 67 -3.43 9.05 -15.10
CA ARG A 67 -4.53 10.01 -15.34
C ARG A 67 -5.17 10.39 -13.99
N PRO A 68 -5.32 11.68 -13.67
CA PRO A 68 -5.84 12.11 -12.36
C PRO A 68 -7.36 11.96 -12.20
N GLU A 69 -8.11 11.58 -13.23
CA GLU A 69 -9.58 11.62 -13.22
C GLU A 69 -10.22 10.49 -12.42
N ASN A 70 -9.52 9.40 -12.16
CA ASN A 70 -10.07 8.26 -11.42
C ASN A 70 -9.43 8.11 -10.05
N LEU A 71 -10.23 7.65 -9.11
CA LEU A 71 -9.78 7.33 -7.76
C LEU A 71 -8.87 6.09 -7.72
N VAL A 72 -9.23 5.05 -8.50
CA VAL A 72 -8.51 3.76 -8.53
C VAL A 72 -8.31 3.30 -9.96
N TYR A 73 -7.10 2.82 -10.25
CA TYR A 73 -6.78 2.07 -11.48
C TYR A 73 -6.46 0.63 -11.10
N VAL A 74 -7.19 -0.29 -11.67
CA VAL A 74 -6.98 -1.73 -11.49
C VAL A 74 -6.24 -2.28 -12.71
N ILE A 75 -5.09 -2.90 -12.48
CA ILE A 75 -4.27 -3.52 -13.52
C ILE A 75 -4.32 -5.03 -13.32
N GLN A 76 -4.58 -5.75 -14.42
CA GLN A 76 -4.64 -7.21 -14.46
C GLN A 76 -3.96 -7.75 -15.71
N ASN A 77 -3.53 -9.00 -15.67
CA ASN A 77 -3.02 -9.70 -16.84
C ASN A 77 -4.16 -10.12 -17.78
N ILE A 78 -3.93 -9.98 -19.08
CA ILE A 78 -4.92 -10.25 -20.11
C ILE A 78 -4.35 -11.27 -21.11
N ASN A 79 -5.12 -12.28 -21.46
CA ASN A 79 -4.87 -13.12 -22.62
C ASN A 79 -5.17 -12.32 -23.88
N LEU A 80 -4.15 -11.81 -24.55
CA LEU A 80 -4.30 -10.94 -25.72
C LEU A 80 -4.95 -11.62 -26.93
N THR A 81 -4.85 -12.94 -27.05
CA THR A 81 -5.47 -13.70 -28.14
C THR A 81 -6.99 -13.76 -28.00
N LEU A 82 -7.48 -13.89 -26.77
CA LEU A 82 -8.90 -14.01 -26.46
C LEU A 82 -9.54 -12.70 -26.03
N GLY A 83 -8.76 -11.72 -25.63
CA GLY A 83 -9.23 -10.46 -25.05
C GLY A 83 -9.88 -10.63 -23.66
N LEU A 84 -9.54 -11.70 -22.93
CA LEU A 84 -10.12 -12.04 -21.63
C LEU A 84 -9.08 -11.92 -20.50
N PRO A 85 -9.49 -11.66 -19.24
CA PRO A 85 -8.62 -11.74 -18.09
C PRO A 85 -7.88 -13.08 -18.03
N PHE A 86 -6.62 -13.07 -17.57
CA PHE A 86 -5.82 -14.29 -17.44
C PHE A 86 -6.16 -15.08 -16.17
N GLU A 87 -6.76 -14.41 -15.17
CA GLU A 87 -7.27 -15.02 -13.93
C GLU A 87 -6.17 -15.73 -13.11
N ASP A 88 -4.99 -15.16 -13.06
CA ASP A 88 -3.84 -15.71 -12.33
C ASP A 88 -3.80 -15.30 -10.85
N GLY A 89 -4.82 -14.58 -10.35
CA GLY A 89 -4.90 -14.13 -8.96
C GLY A 89 -4.03 -12.90 -8.62
N THR A 90 -3.30 -12.35 -9.60
CA THR A 90 -2.45 -11.16 -9.40
C THR A 90 -3.21 -9.88 -9.69
N HIS A 91 -3.23 -8.96 -8.75
CA HIS A 91 -3.89 -7.66 -8.87
C HIS A 91 -2.94 -6.53 -8.48
N ILE A 92 -2.86 -5.48 -9.30
CA ILE A 92 -2.11 -4.28 -8.99
C ILE A 92 -3.08 -3.11 -9.03
N LEU A 93 -3.12 -2.32 -7.95
CA LEU A 93 -3.98 -1.17 -7.81
C LEU A 93 -3.16 0.11 -7.63
N TYR A 94 -3.53 1.14 -8.38
CA TYR A 94 -3.02 2.48 -8.15
C TYR A 94 -4.16 3.34 -7.61
N VAL A 95 -3.99 3.87 -6.41
CA VAL A 95 -4.98 4.71 -5.71
C VAL A 95 -4.48 6.15 -5.70
N ASN A 96 -5.32 7.07 -6.16
CA ASN A 96 -5.03 8.49 -6.13
C ASN A 96 -5.27 9.06 -4.73
N GLY A 97 -4.20 9.30 -3.97
CA GLY A 97 -4.26 9.83 -2.61
C GLY A 97 -4.76 11.29 -2.51
N GLU A 98 -4.79 12.05 -3.61
CA GLU A 98 -5.36 13.41 -3.67
C GLU A 98 -6.86 13.42 -4.02
N TYR A 99 -7.38 12.32 -4.58
CA TYR A 99 -8.78 12.25 -4.99
C TYR A 99 -9.72 12.26 -3.78
N ARG A 100 -10.83 13.00 -3.90
CA ARG A 100 -11.85 13.15 -2.85
C ARG A 100 -13.21 12.99 -3.45
N ASP A 101 -13.99 12.08 -2.89
CA ASP A 101 -15.40 11.91 -3.13
C ASP A 101 -16.09 11.30 -1.90
N ASP A 102 -17.39 11.03 -1.99
CA ASP A 102 -18.17 10.45 -0.89
C ASP A 102 -18.06 8.92 -0.78
N SER A 103 -17.25 8.26 -1.64
CA SER A 103 -16.98 6.82 -1.52
C SER A 103 -16.11 6.52 -0.30
N ASP A 104 -16.16 5.27 0.18
CA ASP A 104 -15.33 4.85 1.32
C ASP A 104 -13.83 5.03 1.06
N ILE A 105 -13.37 4.81 -0.18
CA ILE A 105 -11.98 5.04 -0.55
C ILE A 105 -11.65 6.53 -0.57
N GLY A 106 -12.53 7.37 -1.11
CA GLY A 106 -12.37 8.83 -1.09
C GLY A 106 -12.28 9.39 0.33
N LYS A 107 -13.14 8.90 1.24
CA LYS A 107 -13.10 9.21 2.67
C LYS A 107 -11.82 8.71 3.34
N LEU A 108 -11.35 7.51 3.00
CA LEU A 108 -10.08 6.97 3.49
C LEU A 108 -8.89 7.83 3.05
N MET A 109 -8.86 8.26 1.78
CA MET A 109 -7.83 9.17 1.28
C MET A 109 -7.90 10.55 1.94
N HIS A 110 -9.11 11.01 2.30
CA HIS A 110 -9.27 12.20 3.14
C HIS A 110 -8.60 11.99 4.50
N ASP A 111 -8.88 10.89 5.18
CA ASP A 111 -8.38 10.61 6.54
C ASP A 111 -6.86 10.46 6.58
N PHE A 112 -6.23 9.89 5.55
CA PHE A 112 -4.75 9.84 5.44
C PHE A 112 -4.09 11.22 5.38
N ASN A 113 -4.83 12.24 4.94
CA ASN A 113 -4.35 13.63 4.89
C ASN A 113 -4.81 14.46 6.10
N CYS A 114 -5.68 13.92 6.98
CA CYS A 114 -6.13 14.62 8.16
C CYS A 114 -5.06 14.71 9.23
N THR A 115 -4.95 15.88 9.84
CA THR A 115 -4.12 16.10 11.01
C THR A 115 -4.89 16.06 12.33
N SER A 116 -6.21 16.24 12.29
CA SER A 116 -7.14 16.20 13.42
C SER A 116 -7.98 14.93 13.40
N ALA A 117 -8.07 14.24 14.52
CA ALA A 117 -8.89 13.05 14.66
C ALA A 117 -10.40 13.32 14.55
N GLU A 118 -10.81 14.57 14.89
CA GLU A 118 -12.21 14.99 14.82
C GLU A 118 -12.73 15.18 13.40
N GLU A 119 -11.83 15.34 12.44
CA GLU A 119 -12.14 15.52 11.01
C GLU A 119 -12.14 14.21 10.23
N MET A 120 -11.75 13.09 10.89
CA MET A 120 -11.67 11.78 10.24
C MET A 120 -13.04 11.13 10.10
N ASN A 121 -13.24 10.42 9.00
CA ASN A 121 -14.47 9.71 8.69
C ASN A 121 -14.53 8.31 9.35
N PHE A 122 -13.36 7.68 9.57
CA PHE A 122 -13.26 6.34 10.14
C PHE A 122 -12.84 6.38 11.61
N ASP A 123 -13.73 5.90 12.49
CA ASP A 123 -13.50 5.89 13.94
C ASP A 123 -12.18 5.21 14.34
N LEU A 124 -11.85 4.08 13.70
CA LEU A 124 -10.61 3.36 13.98
C LEU A 124 -9.36 4.21 13.69
N MET A 125 -9.38 5.00 12.62
CA MET A 125 -8.29 5.92 12.29
C MET A 125 -8.25 7.10 13.25
N ALA A 126 -9.40 7.66 13.60
CA ALA A 126 -9.53 8.72 14.58
C ALA A 126 -9.00 8.30 15.96
N GLU A 127 -9.40 7.13 16.45
CA GLU A 127 -8.90 6.56 17.72
C GLU A 127 -7.37 6.34 17.68
N ARG A 128 -6.86 5.78 16.59
CA ARG A 128 -5.43 5.56 16.42
C ARG A 128 -4.66 6.87 16.40
N THR A 129 -5.18 7.88 15.72
CA THR A 129 -4.59 9.23 15.66
C THR A 129 -4.57 9.89 17.03
N ARG A 130 -5.66 9.84 17.81
CA ARG A 130 -5.70 10.33 19.20
C ARG A 130 -4.68 9.60 20.06
N TYR A 131 -4.64 8.27 19.98
CA TYR A 131 -3.65 7.49 20.74
C TYR A 131 -2.22 7.93 20.44
N LEU A 132 -1.86 8.09 19.17
CA LEU A 132 -0.50 8.46 18.77
C LEU A 132 -0.14 9.90 19.14
N LYS A 133 -1.11 10.82 19.18
CA LYS A 133 -0.87 12.25 19.43
C LYS A 133 -1.04 12.66 20.91
N GLU A 134 -1.94 12.02 21.64
CA GLU A 134 -2.37 12.45 22.97
C GLU A 134 -1.95 11.49 24.07
N ASN A 135 -1.81 10.20 23.79
CA ASN A 135 -1.38 9.23 24.78
C ASN A 135 0.14 9.22 24.93
N PRO A 136 0.71 9.35 26.14
CA PRO A 136 2.17 9.38 26.35
C PRO A 136 2.91 8.18 25.76
N LYS A 137 2.30 6.97 25.79
CA LYS A 137 2.89 5.77 25.19
C LYS A 137 2.84 5.83 23.66
N GLY A 138 1.74 6.33 23.09
CA GLY A 138 1.58 6.52 21.65
C GLY A 138 2.58 7.56 21.11
N VAL A 139 2.70 8.70 21.78
CA VAL A 139 3.69 9.74 21.44
C VAL A 139 5.10 9.18 21.50
N GLY A 140 5.44 8.44 22.57
CA GLY A 140 6.75 7.80 22.71
C GLY A 140 7.03 6.77 21.60
N SER A 141 6.03 5.99 21.21
CA SER A 141 6.14 5.04 20.10
C SER A 141 6.38 5.74 18.76
N MET A 142 5.64 6.83 18.50
CA MET A 142 5.80 7.63 17.27
C MET A 142 7.18 8.30 17.22
N CYS A 143 7.66 8.89 18.34
CA CYS A 143 9.00 9.49 18.41
C CYS A 143 10.11 8.46 18.13
N LYS A 144 9.97 7.23 18.66
CA LYS A 144 10.92 6.15 18.40
C LYS A 144 10.94 5.75 16.93
N ALA A 145 9.78 5.55 16.31
CA ALA A 145 9.67 5.21 14.88
C ALA A 145 10.27 6.32 13.99
N MET A 146 10.03 7.59 14.31
CA MET A 146 10.61 8.72 13.59
C MET A 146 12.14 8.79 13.72
N GLU A 147 12.69 8.44 14.88
CA GLU A 147 14.14 8.39 15.08
C GLU A 147 14.77 7.23 14.31
N GLU A 148 14.13 6.05 14.29
CA GLU A 148 14.55 4.90 13.49
C GLU A 148 14.59 5.25 12.00
N LEU A 149 13.54 5.84 11.45
CA LEU A 149 13.48 6.31 10.06
C LEU A 149 14.58 7.35 9.75
N ARG A 150 14.86 8.25 10.69
CA ARG A 150 15.95 9.22 10.54
C ARG A 150 17.31 8.57 10.45
N VAL A 151 17.57 7.57 11.28
CA VAL A 151 18.83 6.80 11.29
C VAL A 151 18.99 6.01 9.99
N GLU A 152 17.94 5.34 9.53
CA GLU A 152 17.95 4.59 8.28
C GLU A 152 18.21 5.48 7.07
N SER A 153 17.49 6.61 6.96
CA SER A 153 17.68 7.56 5.85
C SER A 153 19.09 8.17 5.84
N TYR A 154 19.70 8.38 7.01
CA TYR A 154 21.08 8.86 7.13
C TYR A 154 22.11 7.82 6.71
N ALA A 155 21.82 6.54 7.00
CA ALA A 155 22.67 5.41 6.58
C ALA A 155 22.61 5.22 5.06
N GLU A 156 21.42 5.27 4.45
CA GLU A 156 21.23 5.17 2.99
C GLU A 156 21.85 6.35 2.24
N GLY A 157 21.76 7.55 2.78
CA GLY A 157 22.39 8.75 2.19
C GLY A 157 23.92 8.68 2.16
N LYS A 158 24.55 7.99 3.14
CA LYS A 158 26.00 7.77 3.15
C LYS A 158 26.48 6.67 2.20
N LEU A 159 25.62 5.74 1.83
CA LEU A 159 25.94 4.66 0.87
C LEU A 159 25.87 5.13 -0.59
N LYS A 160 25.28 6.28 -0.87
CA LYS A 160 25.12 6.87 -2.22
C LYS A 160 26.09 8.03 -2.48
N ALA A 161 26.93 8.41 -1.54
CA ALA A 161 27.98 9.43 -1.66
C ALA A 161 29.37 8.79 -1.80
#